data_023730ed2ec8c72c6db640cf92f41172
#
_entry.id   023730ed2ec8c72c6db640cf92f41172
#
_cell.length_a   1.000
_cell.length_b   1.000
_cell.length_c   1.000
_cell.angle_alpha   90.00
_cell.angle_beta   90.00
_cell.angle_gamma   90.00
#
_symmetry.space_group_name_H-M   'P 1'
#
loop_
_entity.id
_entity.type
_entity.pdbx_description
1 polymer ?
#
loop_
_entity_poly.entity_id
_entity_poly.type
_entity_poly.pdbx_seq_one_letter_code
_entity_poly.pdbx_strand_id
1 'polypeptide(L)'
;MSTSLPASSTGPVSGPEASALLDARIASLDDWRGAMLARVRALIHEALPAVVEELKWRGTPVWSQDGILCTGETYKAVVKLTFAHGAALADPAGLFNASLEGTTRRAIDLHVGEALDGAAFQALVQAAAQRNARARSASKSASQAKARPRSEA
;
A
#
# COMPACT_ATOMS: atom_id res chain seq x y z
N MET A 1 32.87 6.86 12.78
CA MET A 1 32.34 6.34 12.73
C MET A 1 31.69 5.96 11.81
N SER A 2 31.60 5.37 11.39
CA SER A 2 31.11 5.06 10.45
C SER A 2 30.02 4.49 10.50
N THR A 3 29.43 4.75 10.18
CA THR A 3 28.32 4.32 10.18
C THR A 3 28.05 3.58 9.18
N SER A 4 28.48 2.71 8.98
CA SER A 4 28.20 2.04 7.97
C SER A 4 26.90 1.68 7.85
N LEU A 5 26.34 2.04 6.91
CA LEU A 5 25.14 1.67 6.71
C LEU A 5 25.13 0.37 6.25
N PRO A 6 24.28 -0.39 6.53
CA PRO A 6 24.11 -1.65 6.01
C PRO A 6 23.54 -1.51 4.74
N ALA A 7 24.21 -0.95 3.94
CA ALA A 7 23.70 -0.71 2.71
C ALA A 7 23.21 -1.90 2.07
N SER A 8 23.64 -2.96 2.44
CA SER A 8 23.20 -4.01 1.70
C SER A 8 21.96 -4.59 2.21
N SER A 9 21.37 -3.96 3.12
CA SER A 9 20.24 -4.52 3.61
C SER A 9 19.20 -4.51 2.57
N THR A 10 18.89 -5.59 1.97
CA THR A 10 17.82 -5.64 1.01
C THR A 10 16.58 -6.16 1.68
N GLY A 11 16.60 -6.39 2.96
CA GLY A 11 15.43 -6.88 3.65
C GLY A 11 14.35 -5.84 3.74
N PRO A 12 13.14 -6.24 4.11
CA PRO A 12 12.06 -5.28 4.29
C PRO A 12 12.36 -4.36 5.45
N VAL A 13 11.98 -3.10 5.33
CA VAL A 13 12.04 -2.15 6.42
C VAL A 13 10.68 -1.54 6.58
N SER A 14 10.32 -1.14 7.78
CA SER A 14 9.02 -0.55 8.04
C SER A 14 9.14 0.57 9.04
N GLY A 15 8.09 1.37 9.13
CA GLY A 15 7.99 2.46 10.11
C GLY A 15 8.88 3.63 9.77
N PRO A 16 9.42 4.32 10.76
CA PRO A 16 10.18 5.55 10.52
C PRO A 16 11.37 5.37 9.60
N GLU A 17 12.02 4.22 9.65
CA GLU A 17 13.14 3.98 8.76
C GLU A 17 12.67 3.92 7.31
N ALA A 18 11.56 3.22 7.07
CA ALA A 18 11.00 3.15 5.73
C ALA A 18 10.54 4.51 5.26
N SER A 19 9.94 5.30 6.14
CA SER A 19 9.47 6.64 5.78
C SER A 19 10.64 7.53 5.36
N ALA A 20 11.76 7.45 6.05
CA ALA A 20 12.92 8.24 5.70
C ALA A 20 13.49 7.80 4.35
N LEU A 21 13.52 6.50 4.09
CA LEU A 21 14.01 6.01 2.81
C LEU A 21 13.06 6.37 1.67
N LEU A 22 11.78 6.38 1.95
CA LEU A 22 10.80 6.80 0.94
C LEU A 22 10.92 8.30 0.66
N ASP A 23 11.19 9.13 1.68
CA ASP A 23 11.46 10.54 1.46
C ASP A 23 12.62 10.70 0.47
N ALA A 24 13.67 9.94 0.66
CA ALA A 24 14.85 10.03 -0.20
C ALA A 24 14.51 9.55 -1.62
N ARG A 25 13.71 8.51 -1.73
CA ARG A 25 13.33 8.00 -3.03
C ARG A 25 12.49 9.02 -3.80
N ILE A 26 11.53 9.63 -3.14
CA ILE A 26 10.70 10.65 -3.77
C ILE A 26 11.58 11.82 -4.21
N ALA A 27 12.52 12.24 -3.36
CA ALA A 27 13.38 13.34 -3.70
C ALA A 27 14.29 13.01 -4.89
N SER A 28 14.60 11.74 -5.10
CA SER A 28 15.44 11.35 -6.19
C SER A 28 14.72 11.31 -7.53
N LEU A 29 13.37 11.33 -7.51
CA LEU A 29 12.60 11.35 -8.74
C LEU A 29 12.38 12.81 -9.09
N ASP A 30 13.17 13.32 -10.01
CA ASP A 30 13.12 14.74 -10.29
C ASP A 30 12.22 15.07 -11.48
N ASP A 31 11.20 14.27 -11.70
CA ASP A 31 10.20 14.57 -12.71
C ASP A 31 8.82 14.38 -12.07
N TRP A 32 7.78 14.34 -12.89
CA TRP A 32 6.40 14.27 -12.43
C TRP A 32 6.12 13.07 -11.51
N ARG A 33 6.91 12.02 -11.64
CA ARG A 33 6.66 10.82 -10.83
C ARG A 33 6.91 11.09 -9.35
N GLY A 34 7.91 11.92 -9.04
CA GLY A 34 8.17 12.29 -7.65
C GLY A 34 7.00 13.02 -7.03
N ALA A 35 6.48 14.01 -7.73
CA ALA A 35 5.33 14.77 -7.23
C ALA A 35 4.09 13.89 -7.11
N MET A 36 3.89 12.99 -8.08
CA MET A 36 2.73 12.10 -8.04
C MET A 36 2.83 11.14 -6.86
N LEU A 37 4.00 10.56 -6.65
CA LEU A 37 4.18 9.62 -5.54
C LEU A 37 4.04 10.35 -4.20
N ALA A 38 4.52 11.57 -4.10
CA ALA A 38 4.36 12.38 -2.89
C ALA A 38 2.88 12.66 -2.63
N ARG A 39 2.11 12.94 -3.68
CA ARG A 39 0.69 13.19 -3.50
C ARG A 39 -0.05 11.94 -3.05
N VAL A 40 0.26 10.80 -3.67
CA VAL A 40 -0.34 9.53 -3.27
C VAL A 40 -0.06 9.26 -1.80
N ARG A 41 1.19 9.44 -1.40
CA ARG A 41 1.61 9.21 -0.02
C ARG A 41 0.83 10.11 0.94
N ALA A 42 0.72 11.38 0.61
CA ALA A 42 0.01 12.33 1.46
C ALA A 42 -1.47 11.96 1.60
N LEU A 43 -2.08 11.54 0.50
CA LEU A 43 -3.49 11.15 0.52
C LEU A 43 -3.71 9.91 1.38
N ILE A 44 -2.80 8.96 1.30
CA ILE A 44 -2.90 7.75 2.10
C ILE A 44 -2.78 8.08 3.59
N HIS A 45 -1.81 8.89 3.96
CA HIS A 45 -1.61 9.24 5.35
C HIS A 45 -2.76 10.07 5.90
N GLU A 46 -3.35 10.89 5.06
CA GLU A 46 -4.48 11.69 5.49
C GLU A 46 -5.69 10.80 5.71
N ALA A 47 -5.90 9.83 4.85
CA ALA A 47 -7.05 8.93 4.98
C ALA A 47 -6.87 7.94 6.14
N LEU A 48 -5.63 7.51 6.38
CA LEU A 48 -5.33 6.50 7.37
C LEU A 48 -4.13 6.96 8.20
N PRO A 49 -4.37 7.74 9.26
CA PRO A 49 -3.24 8.25 10.05
C PRO A 49 -2.39 7.17 10.71
N ALA A 50 -2.93 5.97 10.88
CA ALA A 50 -2.17 4.88 11.50
C ALA A 50 -1.50 3.97 10.48
N VAL A 51 -1.52 4.32 9.21
CA VAL A 51 -0.95 3.46 8.18
C VAL A 51 0.56 3.31 8.40
N VAL A 52 1.07 2.13 8.10
CA VAL A 52 2.50 1.86 8.23
C VAL A 52 3.12 1.87 6.85
N GLU A 53 4.22 2.58 6.71
CA GLU A 53 4.98 2.57 5.47
C GLU A 53 6.06 1.52 5.56
N GLU A 54 6.25 0.78 4.49
CA GLU A 54 7.26 -0.25 4.40
C GLU A 54 7.95 -0.15 3.06
N LEU A 55 9.15 -0.68 2.98
CA LEU A 55 9.82 -0.87 1.70
C LEU A 55 10.11 -2.35 1.59
N LYS A 56 9.69 -2.95 0.50
CA LYS A 56 9.89 -4.37 0.27
C LYS A 56 10.41 -4.58 -1.15
N TRP A 57 10.92 -5.75 -1.41
CA TRP A 57 11.30 -6.14 -2.76
C TRP A 57 12.16 -5.09 -3.47
N ARG A 58 13.31 -4.82 -2.92
CA ARG A 58 14.23 -3.86 -3.52
C ARG A 58 13.73 -2.44 -3.44
N GLY A 59 13.08 -2.11 -2.37
CA GLY A 59 12.72 -0.71 -2.12
C GLY A 59 11.39 -0.27 -2.67
N THR A 60 10.49 -1.20 -2.93
CA THR A 60 9.14 -0.82 -3.36
C THR A 60 8.37 -0.28 -2.18
N PRO A 61 7.81 0.93 -2.29
CA PRO A 61 6.96 1.46 -1.23
C PRO A 61 5.69 0.63 -1.07
N VAL A 62 5.37 0.32 0.17
CA VAL A 62 4.19 -0.47 0.52
C VAL A 62 3.51 0.22 1.67
N TRP A 63 2.19 0.35 1.59
CA TRP A 63 1.40 0.90 2.69
C TRP A 63 0.53 -0.22 3.24
N SER A 64 0.57 -0.37 4.56
CA SER A 64 -0.08 -1.48 5.24
C SER A 64 -0.89 -1.01 6.43
N GLN A 65 -2.01 -1.67 6.65
CA GLN A 65 -2.80 -1.53 7.87
C GLN A 65 -3.62 -2.79 7.96
N ASP A 66 -3.31 -3.64 8.93
CA ASP A 66 -3.89 -4.98 9.05
C ASP A 66 -3.59 -5.81 7.80
N GLY A 67 -2.43 -5.61 7.21
CA GLY A 67 -2.02 -6.27 5.99
C GLY A 67 -1.75 -5.26 4.90
N ILE A 68 -1.23 -5.69 3.79
CA ILE A 68 -0.87 -4.79 2.72
C ILE A 68 -2.13 -4.17 2.12
N LEU A 69 -2.11 -2.85 1.96
CA LEU A 69 -3.16 -2.13 1.28
C LEU A 69 -2.79 -1.96 -0.17
N CYS A 70 -1.70 -1.28 -0.43
CA CYS A 70 -1.25 -1.04 -1.79
C CYS A 70 0.24 -0.78 -1.86
N THR A 71 0.77 -0.93 -3.05
CA THR A 71 2.17 -0.67 -3.33
C THR A 71 2.26 0.44 -4.36
N GLY A 72 3.37 1.17 -4.35
CA GLY A 72 3.59 2.24 -5.32
C GLY A 72 4.85 1.97 -6.09
N GLU A 73 4.72 1.72 -7.38
CA GLU A 73 5.86 1.47 -8.24
C GLU A 73 6.00 2.59 -9.24
N THR A 74 7.23 2.96 -9.55
CA THR A 74 7.45 3.98 -10.55
C THR A 74 8.18 3.34 -11.71
N TYR A 75 7.61 3.49 -12.88
CA TYR A 75 8.20 3.02 -14.12
C TYR A 75 8.52 4.26 -14.96
N LYS A 76 9.11 4.07 -16.11
CA LYS A 76 9.57 5.20 -16.90
C LYS A 76 8.43 6.18 -17.21
N ALA A 77 7.26 5.69 -17.51
CA ALA A 77 6.14 6.55 -17.91
C ALA A 77 4.91 6.39 -17.04
N VAL A 78 4.99 5.68 -15.95
CA VAL A 78 3.81 5.34 -15.16
C VAL A 78 4.14 5.28 -13.69
N VAL A 79 3.25 5.80 -12.86
CA VAL A 79 3.25 5.49 -11.44
C VAL A 79 2.11 4.50 -11.25
N LYS A 80 2.43 3.30 -10.81
CA LYS A 80 1.45 2.24 -10.68
C LYS A 80 1.14 1.98 -9.22
N LEU A 81 -0.12 2.06 -8.86
CA LEU A 81 -0.57 1.77 -7.52
C LEU A 81 -1.34 0.46 -7.56
N THR A 82 -0.80 -0.58 -6.94
CA THR A 82 -1.44 -1.90 -6.96
C THR A 82 -2.06 -2.17 -5.62
N PHE A 83 -3.37 -2.38 -5.61
CA PHE A 83 -4.08 -2.73 -4.39
C PHE A 83 -4.09 -4.24 -4.25
N ALA A 84 -3.54 -4.73 -3.15
CA ALA A 84 -3.34 -6.16 -2.95
C ALA A 84 -4.64 -6.96 -3.05
N HIS A 85 -5.75 -6.37 -2.62
CA HIS A 85 -7.04 -7.04 -2.68
C HIS A 85 -8.05 -6.20 -3.43
N GLY A 86 -7.58 -5.54 -4.48
CA GLY A 86 -8.41 -4.61 -5.23
C GLY A 86 -9.65 -5.24 -5.83
N ALA A 87 -9.57 -6.52 -6.19
CA ALA A 87 -10.74 -7.19 -6.78
C ALA A 87 -11.90 -7.33 -5.80
N ALA A 88 -11.62 -7.23 -4.51
CA ALA A 88 -12.67 -7.32 -3.48
C ALA A 88 -13.26 -5.95 -3.13
N LEU A 89 -12.79 -4.89 -3.75
CA LEU A 89 -13.22 -3.55 -3.40
C LEU A 89 -14.20 -3.01 -4.43
N ALA A 90 -15.21 -2.32 -3.96
CA ALA A 90 -16.07 -1.56 -4.86
C ALA A 90 -15.27 -0.35 -5.32
N ASP A 91 -15.37 -0.02 -6.56
CA ASP A 91 -14.64 1.10 -7.13
C ASP A 91 -15.64 1.96 -7.91
N PRO A 92 -16.52 2.65 -7.21
CA PRO A 92 -17.59 3.38 -7.88
C PRO A 92 -17.09 4.50 -8.78
N ALA A 93 -15.90 5.04 -8.50
CA ALA A 93 -15.35 6.09 -9.32
C ALA A 93 -14.57 5.55 -10.51
N GLY A 94 -14.39 4.22 -10.58
CA GLY A 94 -13.69 3.64 -11.71
C GLY A 94 -12.22 3.97 -11.73
N LEU A 95 -11.56 3.98 -10.58
CA LEU A 95 -10.14 4.33 -10.54
C LEU A 95 -9.25 3.22 -11.06
N PHE A 96 -9.61 1.95 -10.84
CA PHE A 96 -8.78 0.86 -11.32
C PHE A 96 -8.80 0.84 -12.84
N ASN A 97 -7.65 0.93 -13.44
CA ASN A 97 -7.53 0.93 -14.89
C ASN A 97 -6.45 -0.04 -15.38
N ALA A 98 -5.92 -0.88 -14.51
CA ALA A 98 -4.93 -1.87 -14.89
C ALA A 98 -5.14 -3.12 -14.05
N SER A 99 -4.66 -4.23 -14.54
CA SER A 99 -4.80 -5.51 -13.88
C SER A 99 -6.27 -5.87 -13.62
N LEU A 100 -7.12 -5.48 -14.55
CA LEU A 100 -8.57 -5.64 -14.34
C LEU A 100 -9.02 -7.09 -14.41
N GLU A 101 -8.19 -7.97 -14.96
CA GLU A 101 -8.56 -9.36 -15.01
C GLU A 101 -8.01 -10.13 -13.83
N GLY A 102 -7.33 -9.47 -12.93
CA GLY A 102 -6.79 -10.14 -11.75
C GLY A 102 -7.90 -10.58 -10.84
N THR A 103 -7.74 -11.75 -10.24
CA THR A 103 -8.75 -12.25 -9.31
C THR A 103 -8.57 -11.67 -7.92
N THR A 104 -7.43 -11.08 -7.63
CA THR A 104 -7.13 -10.52 -6.32
C THR A 104 -6.66 -9.07 -6.43
N ARG A 105 -5.66 -8.82 -7.26
CA ARG A 105 -5.06 -7.49 -7.34
C ARG A 105 -5.72 -6.66 -8.43
N ARG A 106 -5.77 -5.36 -8.21
CA ARG A 106 -6.17 -4.39 -9.21
C ARG A 106 -5.25 -3.20 -9.08
N ALA A 107 -5.05 -2.46 -10.15
CA ALA A 107 -4.08 -1.38 -10.13
C ALA A 107 -4.61 -0.11 -10.78
N ILE A 108 -4.01 1.00 -10.39
CA ILE A 108 -4.25 2.30 -10.98
C ILE A 108 -2.94 2.72 -11.62
N ASP A 109 -2.95 2.94 -12.92
CA ASP A 109 -1.79 3.45 -13.63
C ASP A 109 -1.99 4.95 -13.82
N LEU A 110 -1.04 5.74 -13.35
CA LEU A 110 -1.10 7.19 -13.45
C LEU A 110 0.00 7.64 -14.42
N HIS A 111 -0.37 8.50 -15.35
CA HIS A 111 0.54 9.00 -16.36
C HIS A 111 0.73 10.51 -16.20
N VAL A 112 1.75 11.05 -16.87
CA VAL A 112 2.05 12.46 -16.75
C VAL A 112 0.83 13.26 -17.17
N GLY A 113 0.54 14.29 -16.43
CA GLY A 113 -0.59 15.16 -16.74
C GLY A 113 -1.93 14.69 -16.25
N GLU A 114 -2.00 13.46 -15.72
CA GLU A 114 -3.26 12.98 -15.21
C GLU A 114 -3.44 13.43 -13.78
N ALA A 115 -4.68 13.72 -13.41
CA ALA A 115 -4.98 14.12 -12.06
C ALA A 115 -5.60 12.95 -11.32
N LEU A 116 -5.18 12.71 -10.10
CA LEU A 116 -5.78 11.69 -9.29
C LEU A 116 -6.90 12.32 -8.48
N ASP A 117 -8.08 11.73 -8.55
CA ASP A 117 -9.21 12.20 -7.73
C ASP A 117 -8.91 11.81 -6.29
N GLY A 118 -8.49 12.78 -5.50
CA GLY A 118 -8.03 12.54 -4.15
C GLY A 118 -9.10 11.95 -3.24
N ALA A 119 -10.32 12.48 -3.32
CA ALA A 119 -11.40 11.98 -2.47
C ALA A 119 -11.77 10.54 -2.82
N ALA A 120 -11.85 10.23 -4.10
CA ALA A 120 -12.16 8.87 -4.54
C ALA A 120 -11.03 7.91 -4.16
N PHE A 121 -9.79 8.36 -4.30
CA PHE A 121 -8.65 7.53 -3.93
C PHE A 121 -8.64 7.25 -2.42
N GLN A 122 -8.91 8.27 -1.62
CA GLN A 122 -8.95 8.09 -0.17
C GLN A 122 -10.07 7.14 0.25
N ALA A 123 -11.21 7.23 -0.41
CA ALA A 123 -12.32 6.31 -0.12
C ALA A 123 -11.91 4.87 -0.45
N LEU A 124 -11.17 4.69 -1.53
CA LEU A 124 -10.70 3.37 -1.92
C LEU A 124 -9.69 2.82 -0.91
N VAL A 125 -8.78 3.67 -0.45
CA VAL A 125 -7.79 3.29 0.55
C VAL A 125 -8.47 2.91 1.86
N GLN A 126 -9.48 3.67 2.27
CA GLN A 126 -10.22 3.38 3.49
C GLN A 126 -11.00 2.07 3.34
N ALA A 127 -11.57 1.81 2.18
CA ALA A 127 -12.26 0.55 1.93
C ALA A 127 -11.30 -0.62 2.00
N ALA A 128 -10.08 -0.44 1.50
CA ALA A 128 -9.06 -1.47 1.58
C ALA A 128 -8.68 -1.77 3.03
N ALA A 129 -8.55 -0.74 3.86
CA ALA A 129 -8.24 -0.91 5.27
C ALA A 129 -9.37 -1.61 6.00
N GLN A 130 -10.62 -1.27 5.68
CA GLN A 130 -11.77 -1.92 6.29
C GLN A 130 -11.83 -3.38 5.90
N ARG A 131 -11.55 -3.69 4.65
CA ARG A 131 -11.54 -5.06 4.19
C ARG A 131 -10.47 -5.85 4.93
N ASN A 132 -9.27 -5.28 5.09
CA ASN A 132 -8.19 -5.95 5.80
C ASN A 132 -8.55 -6.18 7.27
N ALA A 133 -9.18 -5.21 7.90
CA ALA A 133 -9.58 -5.34 9.30
C ALA A 133 -10.62 -6.46 9.46
N ARG A 134 -11.57 -6.54 8.54
CA ARG A 134 -12.57 -7.61 8.61
C ARG A 134 -11.95 -8.98 8.36
N ALA A 135 -11.03 -9.06 7.42
CA ALA A 135 -10.37 -10.32 7.11
C ALA A 135 -9.50 -10.77 8.28
N ARG A 136 -8.83 -9.83 8.94
CA ARG A 136 -8.01 -10.14 10.10
C ARG A 136 -8.87 -10.61 11.25
N SER A 137 -10.01 -9.96 11.50
CA SER A 137 -10.91 -10.38 12.56
C SER A 137 -11.48 -11.76 12.29
N ALA A 138 -11.87 -12.03 11.06
CA ALA A 138 -12.41 -13.33 10.70
C ALA A 138 -11.34 -14.42 10.86
N SER A 139 -10.13 -14.13 10.44
CA SER A 139 -9.05 -15.08 10.56
C SER A 139 -8.71 -15.34 12.02
N LYS A 140 -8.70 -14.29 12.84
CA LYS A 140 -8.42 -14.43 14.24
C LYS A 140 -9.51 -15.23 14.94
N SER A 141 -10.76 -14.98 14.63
CA SER A 141 -11.86 -15.72 15.20
C SER A 141 -11.81 -17.19 14.80
N ALA A 142 -11.51 -17.47 13.55
CA ALA A 142 -11.41 -18.85 13.10
C ALA A 142 -10.25 -19.56 13.79
N SER A 143 -9.14 -18.86 13.97
CA SER A 143 -7.99 -19.42 14.62
C SER A 143 -8.30 -19.71 16.09
N GLN A 144 -8.99 -18.80 16.76
CA GLN A 144 -9.36 -19.01 18.15
C GLN A 144 -10.34 -20.15 18.27
N ALA A 145 -11.28 -20.28 17.36
CA ALA A 145 -12.23 -21.37 17.40
C ALA A 145 -11.53 -22.70 17.21
N LYS A 146 -10.53 -22.75 16.35
CA LYS A 146 -9.81 -23.98 16.17
C LYS A 146 -8.97 -24.32 17.35
N ALA A 147 -8.41 -23.35 18.00
CA ALA A 147 -7.52 -23.58 19.13
C ALA A 147 -8.30 -23.91 20.38
N ARG A 148 -9.59 -23.64 20.44
CA ARG A 148 -10.31 -23.86 21.65
C ARG A 148 -10.58 -25.35 21.81
N PRO A 149 -10.29 -25.91 22.95
CA PRO A 149 -10.51 -27.31 23.14
C PRO A 149 -12.00 -27.59 23.10
N ARG A 150 -12.38 -28.66 22.53
CA ARG A 150 -13.71 -28.93 22.45
C ARG A 150 -14.13 -29.36 23.75
N SER A 151 -15.03 -28.80 24.23
CA SER A 151 -15.45 -29.19 25.44
C SER A 151 -16.40 -30.24 25.25
N GLU A 152 -16.14 -31.28 25.46
CA GLU A 152 -16.95 -32.20 25.25
C GLU A 152 -17.75 -32.34 26.31
N ALA A 153 -18.67 -32.21 26.35
CA ALA A 153 -19.50 -32.28 27.45
C ALA A 153 -19.81 -33.61 27.81
#